data_f37b4c53a3561020fe80f9f9264d79dc
#
_entry.id   f37b4c53a3561020fe80f9f9264d79dc
#
_cell.length_a   1.000
_cell.length_b   1.000
_cell.length_c   1.000
_cell.angle_alpha   90.00
_cell.angle_beta   90.00
_cell.angle_gamma   90.00
#
_symmetry.space_group_name_H-M   'P 1'
#
loop_
_entity.id
_entity.type
_entity.pdbx_description
1 polymer ?
#
loop_
_entity_poly.entity_id
_entity_poly.type
_entity_poly.pdbx_seq_one_letter_code
_entity_poly.pdbx_strand_id
1 'polypeptide(L)'
;AADGRITANYTAEDLSGKAADKTALQNLMGLNEEPNTPIIAMVSRLVSHKGLDLLREVMGDIMELPAQFVVLGSGDAGYEEFFRRTAERYPGRMAVRLGYNEALSMAIYAGADLFLMPSRSEPCGLSQMISMRYGTVPIVRETGGLKDTVQPYEAWRDAGTGFTFANYSSADMLHVIREAVYLYKDYPDAFA
;
A
#
# COMPACT_ATOMS: atom_id res chain seq x y z
N ALA A 1 19.65 5.93 6.53
CA ALA A 1 20.37 6.96 5.75
C ALA A 1 19.42 8.13 5.50
N ALA A 2 19.93 9.35 5.60
CA ALA A 2 19.12 10.55 5.35
C ALA A 2 18.64 10.58 3.88
N ASP A 3 17.34 10.69 3.67
CA ASP A 3 16.72 10.88 2.36
C ASP A 3 16.09 12.28 2.31
N GLY A 4 16.64 13.16 1.47
CA GLY A 4 16.13 14.53 1.31
C GLY A 4 14.80 14.64 0.55
N ARG A 5 14.22 13.52 0.12
CA ARG A 5 12.95 13.47 -0.64
C ARG A 5 11.73 13.25 0.25
N ILE A 6 11.92 12.94 1.53
CA ILE A 6 10.86 12.72 2.51
C ILE A 6 10.83 13.83 3.55
N THR A 7 9.71 14.00 4.24
CA THR A 7 9.49 15.11 5.17
C THR A 7 10.34 14.97 6.43
N ALA A 8 10.43 13.75 6.97
CA ALA A 8 11.24 13.45 8.14
C ALA A 8 11.97 12.13 7.95
N ASN A 9 13.22 12.08 8.41
CA ASN A 9 13.99 10.85 8.38
C ASN A 9 13.77 10.05 9.67
N TYR A 10 13.75 8.74 9.56
CA TYR A 10 13.56 7.79 10.66
C TYR A 10 14.42 6.55 10.48
N THR A 11 14.49 5.73 11.50
CA THR A 11 15.21 4.44 11.52
C THR A 11 14.28 3.33 11.99
N ALA A 12 14.77 2.09 11.98
CA ALA A 12 14.00 0.97 12.52
C ALA A 12 13.82 1.06 14.05
N GLU A 13 14.74 1.73 14.72
CA GLU A 13 14.71 1.93 16.19
C GLU A 13 13.89 3.15 16.60
N ASP A 14 13.61 4.07 15.66
CA ASP A 14 12.82 5.28 15.91
C ASP A 14 11.97 5.63 14.70
N LEU A 15 10.70 5.26 14.73
CA LEU A 15 9.70 5.48 13.69
C LEU A 15 8.94 6.80 13.84
N SER A 16 9.32 7.69 14.76
CA SER A 16 8.61 8.96 14.98
C SER A 16 8.51 9.83 13.71
N GLY A 17 9.55 9.83 12.87
CA GLY A 17 9.54 10.51 11.58
C GLY A 17 8.49 9.97 10.59
N LYS A 18 8.17 8.67 10.64
CA LYS A 18 7.16 8.05 9.77
C LYS A 18 5.76 8.64 10.00
N ALA A 19 5.41 9.00 11.24
CA ALA A 19 4.14 9.67 11.54
C ALA A 19 4.06 11.05 10.86
N ALA A 20 5.15 11.80 10.83
CA ALA A 20 5.22 13.08 10.12
C ALA A 20 5.09 12.90 8.60
N ASP A 21 5.73 11.88 8.01
CA ASP A 21 5.60 11.57 6.59
C ASP A 21 4.18 11.12 6.24
N LYS A 22 3.50 10.38 7.12
CA LYS A 22 2.09 10.01 6.95
C LYS A 22 1.18 11.23 6.89
N THR A 23 1.30 12.14 7.86
CA THR A 23 0.54 13.40 7.86
C THR A 23 0.84 14.22 6.59
N ALA A 24 2.10 14.32 6.20
CA ALA A 24 2.49 15.03 4.99
C ALA A 24 1.88 14.38 3.72
N LEU A 25 1.86 13.04 3.64
CA LEU A 25 1.23 12.32 2.54
C LEU A 25 -0.27 12.56 2.50
N GLN A 26 -0.98 12.50 3.64
CA GLN A 26 -2.41 12.78 3.72
C GLN A 26 -2.73 14.18 3.17
N ASN A 27 -2.00 15.19 3.62
CA ASN A 27 -2.16 16.56 3.15
C ASN A 27 -1.85 16.71 1.65
N LEU A 28 -0.74 16.11 1.17
CA LEU A 28 -0.31 16.18 -0.23
C LEU A 28 -1.34 15.52 -1.17
N MET A 29 -1.96 14.44 -0.72
CA MET A 29 -2.93 13.70 -1.50
C MET A 29 -4.38 14.18 -1.33
N GLY A 30 -4.65 15.07 -0.36
CA GLY A 30 -6.00 15.56 -0.05
C GLY A 30 -6.85 14.52 0.68
N LEU A 31 -6.21 13.65 1.46
CA LEU A 31 -6.88 12.73 2.38
C LEU A 31 -7.20 13.43 3.69
N ASN A 32 -8.16 12.87 4.43
CA ASN A 32 -8.40 13.30 5.80
C ASN A 32 -7.16 13.04 6.66
N GLU A 33 -6.84 13.96 7.56
CA GLU A 33 -5.76 13.76 8.51
C GLU A 33 -6.22 12.84 9.64
N GLU A 34 -5.88 11.57 9.55
CA GLU A 34 -6.29 10.50 10.47
C GLU A 34 -5.06 9.66 10.84
N PRO A 35 -4.35 9.99 11.94
CA PRO A 35 -3.07 9.36 12.28
C PRO A 35 -3.19 7.85 12.54
N ASN A 36 -4.33 7.39 13.07
CA ASN A 36 -4.58 5.99 13.43
C ASN A 36 -5.30 5.17 12.34
N THR A 37 -5.53 5.75 11.18
CA THR A 37 -6.15 5.06 10.03
C THR A 37 -5.04 4.63 9.05
N PRO A 38 -4.87 3.33 8.76
CA PRO A 38 -3.81 2.89 7.86
C PRO A 38 -4.03 3.40 6.43
N ILE A 39 -2.94 3.78 5.78
CA ILE A 39 -2.91 4.12 4.35
C ILE A 39 -2.42 2.90 3.58
N ILE A 40 -3.28 2.34 2.73
CA ILE A 40 -2.92 1.34 1.74
C ILE A 40 -2.48 2.06 0.47
N ALA A 41 -1.28 1.81 -0.01
CA ALA A 41 -0.74 2.47 -1.19
C ALA A 41 -0.45 1.49 -2.33
N MET A 42 -0.56 1.97 -3.56
CA MET A 42 -0.14 1.30 -4.77
C MET A 42 0.63 2.29 -5.65
N VAL A 43 1.84 1.92 -6.04
CA VAL A 43 2.66 2.66 -7.02
C VAL A 43 2.99 1.69 -8.15
N SER A 44 2.35 1.84 -9.31
CA SER A 44 2.46 0.85 -10.37
C SER A 44 2.04 1.41 -11.72
N ARG A 45 2.47 0.74 -12.80
CA ARG A 45 1.78 0.87 -14.08
C ARG A 45 0.35 0.32 -13.97
N LEU A 46 -0.62 1.06 -14.51
CA LEU A 46 -2.04 0.69 -14.42
C LEU A 46 -2.43 -0.22 -15.60
N VAL A 47 -1.94 -1.45 -15.57
CA VAL A 47 -2.13 -2.47 -16.63
C VAL A 47 -2.60 -3.80 -16.04
N SER A 48 -3.23 -4.65 -16.86
CA SER A 48 -3.95 -5.85 -16.42
C SER A 48 -3.12 -6.83 -15.59
N HIS A 49 -1.84 -7.05 -15.95
CA HIS A 49 -1.00 -8.00 -15.22
C HIS A 49 -0.59 -7.53 -13.81
N LYS A 50 -0.92 -6.30 -13.42
CA LYS A 50 -0.71 -5.79 -12.06
C LYS A 50 -1.87 -6.11 -11.09
N GLY A 51 -2.85 -6.91 -11.50
CA GLY A 51 -3.93 -7.38 -10.64
C GLY A 51 -5.03 -6.35 -10.37
N LEU A 52 -5.16 -5.37 -11.26
CA LEU A 52 -6.15 -4.28 -11.11
C LEU A 52 -7.58 -4.75 -11.35
N ASP A 53 -7.76 -5.86 -12.06
CA ASP A 53 -9.04 -6.56 -12.20
C ASP A 53 -9.54 -7.06 -10.85
N LEU A 54 -8.68 -7.64 -10.01
CA LEU A 54 -9.04 -8.06 -8.66
C LEU A 54 -9.49 -6.86 -7.81
N LEU A 55 -8.76 -5.74 -7.88
CA LEU A 55 -9.15 -4.51 -7.17
C LEU A 55 -10.50 -3.98 -7.62
N ARG A 56 -10.77 -4.03 -8.93
CA ARG A 56 -12.06 -3.57 -9.49
C ARG A 56 -13.24 -4.34 -8.93
N GLU A 57 -13.08 -5.63 -8.68
CA GLU A 57 -14.14 -6.49 -8.13
C GLU A 57 -14.48 -6.16 -6.68
N VAL A 58 -13.48 -5.83 -5.84
CA VAL A 58 -13.66 -5.69 -4.38
C VAL A 58 -13.34 -4.30 -3.83
N MET A 59 -13.18 -3.31 -4.71
CA MET A 59 -12.82 -1.96 -4.27
C MET A 59 -13.86 -1.34 -3.33
N GLY A 60 -15.15 -1.64 -3.55
CA GLY A 60 -16.22 -1.22 -2.64
C GLY A 60 -16.02 -1.76 -1.23
N ASP A 61 -15.73 -3.06 -1.12
CA ASP A 61 -15.48 -3.73 0.17
C ASP A 61 -14.20 -3.18 0.85
N ILE A 62 -13.15 -2.89 0.08
CA ILE A 62 -11.92 -2.26 0.60
C ILE A 62 -12.25 -0.88 1.18
N MET A 63 -13.07 -0.10 0.49
CA MET A 63 -13.46 1.23 0.95
C MET A 63 -14.45 1.23 2.12
N GLU A 64 -15.01 0.09 2.50
CA GLU A 64 -15.76 -0.08 3.77
C GLU A 64 -14.84 -0.31 4.97
N LEU A 65 -13.59 -0.71 4.75
CA LEU A 65 -12.61 -0.89 5.82
C LEU A 65 -12.19 0.45 6.42
N PRO A 66 -11.80 0.49 7.69
CA PRO A 66 -11.24 1.69 8.32
C PRO A 66 -9.81 1.96 7.84
N ALA A 67 -9.68 2.29 6.56
CA ALA A 67 -8.42 2.54 5.86
C ALA A 67 -8.56 3.65 4.83
N GLN A 68 -7.45 4.26 4.45
CA GLN A 68 -7.32 5.16 3.32
C GLN A 68 -6.60 4.45 2.17
N PHE A 69 -6.83 4.86 0.93
CA PHE A 69 -6.23 4.25 -0.25
C PHE A 69 -5.57 5.28 -1.16
N VAL A 70 -4.34 5.04 -1.57
CA VAL A 70 -3.56 5.92 -2.44
C VAL A 70 -3.06 5.17 -3.66
N VAL A 71 -3.29 5.72 -4.85
CA VAL A 71 -2.77 5.18 -6.11
C VAL A 71 -1.93 6.22 -6.83
N LEU A 72 -0.71 5.83 -7.22
CA LEU A 72 0.15 6.57 -8.14
C LEU A 72 0.49 5.67 -9.33
N GLY A 73 0.17 6.12 -10.53
CA GLY A 73 0.52 5.39 -11.74
C GLY A 73 -0.22 5.87 -12.97
N SER A 74 0.08 5.25 -14.10
CA SER A 74 -0.62 5.47 -15.37
C SER A 74 -0.58 4.21 -16.22
N GLY A 75 -1.48 4.09 -17.18
CA GLY A 75 -1.54 2.95 -18.07
C GLY A 75 -2.82 2.90 -18.90
N ASP A 76 -3.58 1.82 -18.77
CA ASP A 76 -4.82 1.63 -19.54
C ASP A 76 -5.90 2.61 -19.08
N ALA A 77 -6.49 3.35 -20.02
CA ALA A 77 -7.50 4.37 -19.74
C ALA A 77 -8.69 3.87 -18.89
N GLY A 78 -9.05 2.59 -19.05
CA GLY A 78 -10.13 1.97 -18.26
C GLY A 78 -9.79 1.82 -16.78
N TYR A 79 -8.52 1.59 -16.42
CA TYR A 79 -8.07 1.55 -15.04
C TYR A 79 -7.86 2.96 -14.48
N GLU A 80 -7.31 3.88 -15.27
CA GLU A 80 -7.18 5.28 -14.86
C GLU A 80 -8.54 5.89 -14.51
N GLU A 81 -9.53 5.68 -15.37
CA GLU A 81 -10.90 6.14 -15.17
C GLU A 81 -11.56 5.48 -13.94
N PHE A 82 -11.35 4.18 -13.76
CA PHE A 82 -11.84 3.45 -12.58
C PHE A 82 -11.33 4.06 -11.28
N PHE A 83 -10.04 4.29 -11.16
CA PHE A 83 -9.45 4.86 -9.94
C PHE A 83 -9.88 6.32 -9.73
N ARG A 84 -9.98 7.11 -10.81
CA ARG A 84 -10.44 8.49 -10.73
C ARG A 84 -11.86 8.58 -10.17
N ARG A 85 -12.79 7.80 -10.74
CA ARG A 85 -14.18 7.75 -10.25
C ARG A 85 -14.30 7.23 -8.83
N THR A 86 -13.46 6.28 -8.45
CA THR A 86 -13.46 5.78 -7.08
C THR A 86 -12.97 6.87 -6.12
N ALA A 87 -11.93 7.61 -6.45
CA ALA A 87 -11.48 8.73 -5.62
C ALA A 87 -12.54 9.84 -5.50
N GLU A 88 -13.26 10.14 -6.58
CA GLU A 88 -14.39 11.09 -6.56
C GLU A 88 -15.54 10.62 -5.66
N ARG A 89 -15.77 9.30 -5.59
CA ARG A 89 -16.82 8.70 -4.74
C ARG A 89 -16.45 8.69 -3.25
N TYR A 90 -15.15 8.62 -2.94
CA TYR A 90 -14.65 8.51 -1.55
C TYR A 90 -13.68 9.66 -1.20
N PRO A 91 -14.13 10.93 -1.26
CA PRO A 91 -13.28 12.07 -0.97
C PRO A 91 -12.72 12.00 0.45
N GLY A 92 -11.45 12.37 0.62
CA GLY A 92 -10.73 12.30 1.89
C GLY A 92 -10.31 10.89 2.32
N ARG A 93 -10.78 9.82 1.64
CA ARG A 93 -10.44 8.44 1.95
C ARG A 93 -9.68 7.74 0.84
N MET A 94 -9.88 8.16 -0.41
CA MET A 94 -9.13 7.65 -1.54
C MET A 94 -8.58 8.79 -2.37
N ALA A 95 -7.34 8.64 -2.81
CA ALA A 95 -6.70 9.60 -3.71
C ALA A 95 -5.94 8.89 -4.83
N VAL A 96 -5.96 9.48 -6.03
CA VAL A 96 -5.21 9.01 -7.18
C VAL A 96 -4.39 10.15 -7.80
N ARG A 97 -3.18 9.83 -8.21
CA ARG A 97 -2.36 10.67 -9.08
C ARG A 97 -1.97 9.89 -10.31
N LEU A 98 -2.43 10.37 -11.46
CA LEU A 98 -2.10 9.76 -12.74
C LEU A 98 -0.76 10.30 -13.26
N GLY A 99 0.07 9.40 -13.79
CA GLY A 99 1.42 9.70 -14.27
C GLY A 99 2.50 9.11 -13.37
N TYR A 100 3.76 9.41 -13.73
CA TYR A 100 4.93 9.05 -12.92
C TYR A 100 5.50 10.29 -12.25
N ASN A 101 5.76 10.19 -10.96
CA ASN A 101 6.41 11.23 -10.16
C ASN A 101 7.28 10.57 -9.09
N GLU A 102 8.60 10.68 -9.24
CA GLU A 102 9.55 10.04 -8.33
C GLU A 102 9.44 10.59 -6.90
N ALA A 103 9.38 11.91 -6.74
CA ALA A 103 9.27 12.52 -5.42
C ALA A 103 8.00 12.09 -4.70
N LEU A 104 6.87 12.04 -5.42
CA LEU A 104 5.61 11.56 -4.85
C LEU A 104 5.67 10.06 -4.53
N SER A 105 6.34 9.24 -5.35
CA SER A 105 6.50 7.81 -5.03
C SER A 105 7.29 7.59 -3.74
N MET A 106 8.34 8.37 -3.50
CA MET A 106 9.10 8.32 -2.25
C MET A 106 8.26 8.78 -1.05
N ALA A 107 7.48 9.86 -1.19
CA ALA A 107 6.55 10.30 -0.17
C ALA A 107 5.50 9.23 0.15
N ILE A 108 5.00 8.50 -0.86
CA ILE A 108 4.07 7.38 -0.67
C ILE A 108 4.74 6.23 0.07
N TYR A 109 5.95 5.80 -0.33
CA TYR A 109 6.67 4.74 0.39
C TYR A 109 6.95 5.12 1.86
N ALA A 110 7.26 6.38 2.14
CA ALA A 110 7.55 6.82 3.50
C ALA A 110 6.30 7.01 4.36
N GLY A 111 5.22 7.56 3.78
CA GLY A 111 4.03 7.95 4.53
C GLY A 111 2.92 6.90 4.58
N ALA A 112 2.93 5.87 3.71
CA ALA A 112 1.96 4.79 3.76
C ALA A 112 2.30 3.76 4.86
N ASP A 113 1.30 3.00 5.27
CA ASP A 113 1.46 1.92 6.25
C ASP A 113 1.53 0.55 5.56
N LEU A 114 0.73 0.38 4.51
CA LEU A 114 0.60 -0.86 3.74
C LEU A 114 0.87 -0.60 2.26
N PHE A 115 1.49 -1.55 1.57
CA PHE A 115 1.82 -1.43 0.14
C PHE A 115 1.31 -2.63 -0.65
N LEU A 116 0.32 -2.41 -1.52
CA LEU A 116 -0.39 -3.48 -2.22
C LEU A 116 0.22 -3.78 -3.59
N MET A 117 0.56 -5.06 -3.83
CA MET A 117 1.04 -5.58 -5.13
C MET A 117 0.33 -6.90 -5.49
N PRO A 118 -0.90 -6.86 -6.03
CA PRO A 118 -1.69 -8.05 -6.34
C PRO A 118 -1.36 -8.63 -7.72
N SER A 119 -0.14 -8.48 -8.18
CA SER A 119 0.29 -8.78 -9.54
C SER A 119 -0.01 -10.22 -9.96
N ARG A 120 -0.53 -10.41 -11.18
CA ARG A 120 -0.63 -11.72 -11.83
C ARG A 120 0.75 -12.31 -12.13
N SER A 121 1.69 -11.46 -12.51
CA SER A 121 3.09 -11.82 -12.74
C SER A 121 4.00 -10.66 -12.34
N GLU A 122 5.03 -10.96 -11.57
CA GLU A 122 6.05 -10.00 -11.14
C GLU A 122 7.41 -10.73 -11.08
N PRO A 123 8.19 -10.72 -12.17
CA PRO A 123 9.44 -11.51 -12.22
C PRO A 123 10.44 -11.14 -11.11
N CYS A 124 10.60 -9.86 -10.80
CA CYS A 124 11.50 -9.38 -9.76
C CYS A 124 10.72 -8.58 -8.70
N GLY A 125 10.13 -7.45 -9.11
CA GLY A 125 9.57 -6.45 -8.21
C GLY A 125 10.67 -5.71 -7.44
N LEU A 126 10.60 -4.38 -7.43
CA LEU A 126 11.46 -3.54 -6.60
C LEU A 126 10.65 -2.79 -5.56
N SER A 127 9.41 -2.49 -5.88
CA SER A 127 8.55 -1.65 -5.06
C SER A 127 8.28 -2.23 -3.67
N GLN A 128 8.14 -3.55 -3.52
CA GLN A 128 8.00 -4.19 -2.22
C GLN A 128 9.26 -4.06 -1.36
N MET A 129 10.45 -4.15 -1.98
CA MET A 129 11.70 -3.98 -1.26
C MET A 129 11.91 -2.53 -0.83
N ILE A 130 11.54 -1.59 -1.70
CA ILE A 130 11.56 -0.15 -1.36
C ILE A 130 10.57 0.12 -0.24
N SER A 131 9.33 -0.37 -0.32
CA SER A 131 8.32 -0.17 0.72
C SER A 131 8.79 -0.68 2.08
N MET A 132 9.34 -1.90 2.13
CA MET A 132 9.92 -2.47 3.36
C MET A 132 11.08 -1.61 3.90
N ARG A 133 11.93 -1.04 3.02
CA ARG A 133 13.02 -0.15 3.44
C ARG A 133 12.52 1.12 4.12
N TYR A 134 11.31 1.56 3.78
CA TYR A 134 10.61 2.70 4.41
C TYR A 134 9.63 2.26 5.50
N GLY A 135 9.71 1.01 6.01
CA GLY A 135 8.82 0.51 7.05
C GLY A 135 7.34 0.48 6.62
N THR A 136 7.07 0.37 5.32
CA THR A 136 5.73 0.20 4.78
C THR A 136 5.54 -1.25 4.41
N VAL A 137 4.60 -1.91 5.09
CA VAL A 137 4.42 -3.36 5.06
C VAL A 137 3.76 -3.81 3.75
N PRO A 138 4.39 -4.70 2.96
CA PRO A 138 3.82 -5.16 1.70
C PRO A 138 2.67 -6.16 1.89
N ILE A 139 1.65 -6.03 1.03
CA ILE A 139 0.61 -7.04 0.82
C ILE A 139 0.77 -7.52 -0.62
N VAL A 140 1.16 -8.77 -0.84
CA VAL A 140 1.55 -9.24 -2.16
C VAL A 140 0.90 -10.57 -2.54
N ARG A 141 0.67 -10.78 -3.83
CA ARG A 141 0.41 -12.13 -4.32
C ARG A 141 1.73 -12.91 -4.44
N GLU A 142 1.70 -14.19 -4.08
CA GLU A 142 2.86 -15.09 -4.16
C GLU A 142 3.21 -15.44 -5.61
N THR A 143 3.98 -14.57 -6.27
CA THR A 143 4.45 -14.77 -7.64
C THR A 143 5.84 -14.18 -7.83
N GLY A 144 6.73 -14.91 -8.49
CA GLY A 144 8.09 -14.48 -8.81
C GLY A 144 8.80 -13.83 -7.63
N GLY A 145 9.46 -12.71 -7.86
CA GLY A 145 10.22 -12.00 -6.83
C GLY A 145 9.43 -11.52 -5.63
N LEU A 146 8.11 -11.39 -5.72
CA LEU A 146 7.27 -11.06 -4.56
C LEU A 146 7.27 -12.21 -3.55
N LYS A 147 7.12 -13.46 -4.02
CA LYS A 147 7.19 -14.65 -3.17
C LYS A 147 8.57 -14.86 -2.55
N ASP A 148 9.62 -14.51 -3.30
CA ASP A 148 11.00 -14.70 -2.84
C ASP A 148 11.43 -13.69 -1.78
N THR A 149 10.83 -12.49 -1.78
CA THR A 149 11.27 -11.35 -0.96
C THR A 149 10.35 -11.02 0.21
N VAL A 150 9.07 -11.40 0.15
CA VAL A 150 8.09 -11.13 1.22
C VAL A 150 7.78 -12.42 1.96
N GLN A 151 8.14 -12.46 3.24
CA GLN A 151 7.81 -13.58 4.13
C GLN A 151 6.44 -13.32 4.77
N PRO A 152 5.49 -14.27 4.70
CA PRO A 152 4.17 -14.09 5.29
C PRO A 152 4.27 -13.87 6.80
N TYR A 153 3.48 -12.94 7.32
CA TYR A 153 3.39 -12.73 8.76
C TYR A 153 2.70 -13.93 9.43
N GLU A 154 3.35 -14.45 10.45
CA GLU A 154 2.88 -15.57 11.27
C GLU A 154 2.62 -15.09 12.70
N ALA A 155 1.37 -14.79 13.04
CA ALA A 155 0.99 -14.21 14.34
C ALA A 155 1.46 -15.03 15.55
N TRP A 156 1.53 -16.38 15.42
CA TRP A 156 1.98 -17.27 16.50
C TRP A 156 3.49 -17.19 16.78
N ARG A 157 4.28 -16.64 15.85
CA ARG A 157 5.73 -16.42 15.99
C ARG A 157 6.08 -14.94 16.10
N ASP A 158 5.13 -14.06 15.85
CA ASP A 158 5.33 -12.63 15.67
C ASP A 158 6.51 -12.35 14.71
N ALA A 159 6.44 -12.98 13.54
CA ALA A 159 7.51 -12.93 12.55
C ALA A 159 6.95 -12.89 11.14
N GLY A 160 7.67 -12.20 10.25
CA GLY A 160 7.33 -12.01 8.85
C GLY A 160 7.75 -10.63 8.38
N THR A 161 7.59 -10.35 7.09
CA THR A 161 7.92 -9.05 6.50
C THR A 161 6.76 -8.44 5.73
N GLY A 162 5.60 -9.12 5.71
CA GLY A 162 4.42 -8.65 5.02
C GLY A 162 3.31 -9.70 5.00
N PHE A 163 2.29 -9.44 4.22
CA PHE A 163 1.13 -10.31 4.05
C PHE A 163 1.12 -10.90 2.65
N THR A 164 0.74 -12.17 2.52
CA THR A 164 0.75 -12.85 1.23
C THR A 164 -0.54 -13.61 0.95
N PHE A 165 -0.90 -13.74 -0.32
CA PHE A 165 -1.97 -14.61 -0.79
C PHE A 165 -1.53 -15.38 -2.03
N ALA A 166 -1.86 -16.66 -2.12
CA ALA A 166 -1.37 -17.55 -3.17
C ALA A 166 -2.22 -17.49 -4.46
N ASN A 167 -3.56 -17.57 -4.31
CA ASN A 167 -4.44 -17.63 -5.46
C ASN A 167 -4.64 -16.26 -6.10
N TYR A 168 -4.78 -16.23 -7.43
CA TYR A 168 -5.18 -15.03 -8.14
C TYR A 168 -6.70 -14.83 -7.99
N SER A 169 -7.11 -14.33 -6.83
CA SER A 169 -8.49 -14.25 -6.38
C SER A 169 -8.72 -12.94 -5.64
N SER A 170 -9.78 -12.22 -6.02
CA SER A 170 -10.21 -10.99 -5.35
C SER A 170 -10.63 -11.25 -3.90
N ALA A 171 -11.25 -12.40 -3.64
CA ALA A 171 -11.65 -12.80 -2.29
C ALA A 171 -10.44 -13.05 -1.39
N ASP A 172 -9.41 -13.78 -1.87
CA ASP A 172 -8.18 -14.03 -1.12
C ASP A 172 -7.43 -12.72 -0.85
N MET A 173 -7.32 -11.86 -1.86
CA MET A 173 -6.72 -10.53 -1.71
C MET A 173 -7.46 -9.70 -0.65
N LEU A 174 -8.79 -9.63 -0.73
CA LEU A 174 -9.59 -8.87 0.23
C LEU A 174 -9.47 -9.41 1.65
N HIS A 175 -9.42 -10.74 1.80
CA HIS A 175 -9.22 -11.39 3.11
C HIS A 175 -7.92 -10.91 3.75
N VAL A 176 -6.82 -10.96 3.01
CA VAL A 176 -5.50 -10.57 3.51
C VAL A 176 -5.40 -9.05 3.76
N ILE A 177 -6.05 -8.23 2.93
CA ILE A 177 -6.16 -6.79 3.20
C ILE A 177 -6.89 -6.52 4.51
N ARG A 178 -7.99 -7.23 4.79
CA ARG A 178 -8.72 -7.13 6.06
C ARG A 178 -7.85 -7.52 7.24
N GLU A 179 -7.14 -8.63 7.16
CA GLU A 179 -6.20 -9.05 8.22
C GLU A 179 -5.16 -7.96 8.50
N ALA A 180 -4.51 -7.41 7.46
CA ALA A 180 -3.50 -6.37 7.60
C ALA A 180 -4.06 -5.09 8.24
N VAL A 181 -5.25 -4.64 7.82
CA VAL A 181 -5.91 -3.45 8.36
C VAL A 181 -6.30 -3.63 9.82
N TYR A 182 -6.86 -4.77 10.19
CA TYR A 182 -7.24 -5.05 11.58
C TYR A 182 -6.02 -5.26 12.47
N LEU A 183 -4.98 -5.94 11.99
CA LEU A 183 -3.74 -6.08 12.75
C LEU A 183 -3.13 -4.71 13.05
N TYR A 184 -3.08 -3.82 12.07
CA TYR A 184 -2.59 -2.45 12.26
C TYR A 184 -3.37 -1.69 13.34
N LYS A 185 -4.68 -1.87 13.41
CA LYS A 185 -5.54 -1.14 14.36
C LYS A 185 -5.54 -1.75 15.76
N ASP A 186 -5.59 -3.06 15.84
CA ASP A 186 -5.80 -3.78 17.09
C ASP A 186 -4.46 -4.15 17.78
N TYR A 187 -3.39 -4.24 16.99
CA TYR A 187 -2.06 -4.64 17.45
C TYR A 187 -0.98 -3.74 16.83
N PRO A 188 -0.97 -2.43 17.13
CA PRO A 188 -0.03 -1.48 16.52
C PRO A 188 1.44 -1.84 16.78
N ASP A 189 1.74 -2.47 17.91
CA ASP A 189 3.10 -2.91 18.26
C ASP A 189 3.62 -4.01 17.31
N ALA A 190 2.74 -4.78 16.66
CA ALA A 190 3.12 -5.78 15.67
C ALA A 190 3.58 -5.14 14.33
N PHE A 191 3.31 -3.85 14.13
CA PHE A 191 3.76 -3.06 12.98
C PHE A 191 5.01 -2.21 13.26
N ALA A 192 5.43 -2.10 14.50
CA ALA A 192 6.63 -1.39 14.93
C ALA A 192 7.86 -2.30 14.87
#